data_fb5bfda258ff37597e8b465bd721e6b1
#
_entry.id   fb5bfda258ff37597e8b465bd721e6b1
#
_cell.length_a   1.000
_cell.length_b   1.000
_cell.length_c   1.000
_cell.angle_alpha   90.00
_cell.angle_beta   90.00
_cell.angle_gamma   90.00
#
_symmetry.space_group_name_H-M   'P 1'
#
loop_
_entity.id
_entity.type
_entity.pdbx_description
1 polymer ?
#
loop_
_entity_poly.entity_id
_entity_poly.type
_entity_poly.pdbx_seq_one_letter_code
_entity_poly.pdbx_strand_id
1 'polypeptide(L)'
;YQLYAPVFVDATGNGTLGYYAGAEYRKGSEPQSEFGELHAPQQPNNYRMGNSILLKAKDMGHPVKFTPPSFAKKLTEEQLAKRIHCVQMRDTINCDDSPNPEEYKRTSMTSSACVDYGYWWLELCGDGEDIITEYEAIRDDLIAYAYGIWDHIKNNKEGIHEHHAENYALEWVGALPGVRESRRLVGDYLLSETDILEHKIFEDAVCYGGWCVDLHAPHGLLDFNLLPSDCNFYDGVYTIPYRSYYSKNIKNLYMAGRDISTTRLGLASTRIIGCCAIGGEAVGIAAALCNKYACDPRELAPHVKELQQLILKEDGFLPGFKNEDEKDLALKAKITASSWEQGGEPEKVANGISRKLGEEQNGWVTKPGECLIMKWDETKEIREIRLTFESNFAYPIRVTMAPLRQAQQRNGVPEELVKDVKIELYREGKKTGEAFVKDNYQRLCSVGIGDVPADEIRVIPESTNGAEQAVLRALRVYAK
;
A
#
# COMPACT_ATOMS: atom_id res chain seq x y z
N TYR A 1 -22.69 12.15 -20.99
CA TYR A 1 -22.89 10.69 -20.92
C TYR A 1 -23.71 10.35 -19.70
N GLN A 2 -24.55 9.34 -19.78
CA GLN A 2 -25.33 8.82 -18.66
C GLN A 2 -24.97 7.34 -18.48
N LEU A 3 -24.56 6.96 -17.26
CA LEU A 3 -24.15 5.62 -16.93
C LEU A 3 -25.17 4.99 -15.96
N TYR A 4 -25.52 3.75 -16.20
CA TYR A 4 -26.38 2.95 -15.33
C TYR A 4 -25.62 1.71 -14.85
N ALA A 5 -25.59 1.49 -13.56
CA ALA A 5 -24.96 0.32 -12.95
C ALA A 5 -25.73 -0.04 -11.66
N PRO A 6 -25.76 -1.33 -11.27
CA PRO A 6 -26.36 -1.72 -10.00
C PRO A 6 -25.54 -1.18 -8.82
N VAL A 7 -24.21 -1.07 -8.95
CA VAL A 7 -23.29 -0.61 -7.90
C VAL A 7 -22.32 0.41 -8.48
N PHE A 8 -22.00 1.43 -7.72
CA PHE A 8 -20.98 2.45 -8.02
C PHE A 8 -19.88 2.43 -6.98
N VAL A 9 -18.67 2.81 -7.37
CA VAL A 9 -17.50 2.94 -6.49
C VAL A 9 -16.97 4.36 -6.57
N ASP A 10 -16.92 5.07 -5.45
CA ASP A 10 -16.17 6.33 -5.35
C ASP A 10 -14.70 6.01 -5.08
N ALA A 11 -13.87 6.12 -6.10
CA ALA A 11 -12.41 6.02 -6.03
C ALA A 11 -11.73 7.34 -6.39
N THR A 12 -12.45 8.46 -6.25
CA THR A 12 -11.95 9.79 -6.61
C THR A 12 -10.94 10.34 -5.59
N GLY A 13 -10.87 9.71 -4.41
CA GLY A 13 -10.04 10.12 -3.30
C GLY A 13 -10.50 11.42 -2.61
N ASN A 14 -11.36 12.21 -3.26
CA ASN A 14 -11.99 13.40 -2.70
C ASN A 14 -13.46 13.16 -2.30
N GLY A 15 -13.94 11.91 -2.42
CA GLY A 15 -15.35 11.59 -2.16
C GLY A 15 -16.30 12.36 -3.10
N THR A 16 -15.87 12.58 -4.36
CA THR A 16 -16.59 13.45 -5.29
C THR A 16 -17.91 12.84 -5.74
N LEU A 17 -17.89 11.55 -6.08
CA LEU A 17 -19.11 10.84 -6.48
C LEU A 17 -20.10 10.78 -5.30
N GLY A 18 -19.60 10.42 -4.10
CA GLY A 18 -20.40 10.38 -2.87
C GLY A 18 -21.02 11.73 -2.55
N TYR A 19 -20.24 12.81 -2.65
CA TYR A 19 -20.73 14.17 -2.41
C TYR A 19 -21.89 14.53 -3.33
N TYR A 20 -21.77 14.30 -4.62
CA TYR A 20 -22.85 14.60 -5.58
C TYR A 20 -24.05 13.64 -5.47
N ALA A 21 -23.81 12.44 -4.96
CA ALA A 21 -24.88 11.48 -4.65
C ALA A 21 -25.61 11.78 -3.32
N GLY A 22 -25.13 12.74 -2.52
CA GLY A 22 -25.71 13.06 -1.21
C GLY A 22 -25.27 12.11 -0.09
N ALA A 23 -24.10 11.46 -0.23
CA ALA A 23 -23.51 10.64 0.83
C ALA A 23 -23.10 11.50 2.03
N GLU A 24 -23.29 10.97 3.23
CA GLU A 24 -22.75 11.57 4.45
C GLU A 24 -21.21 11.56 4.38
N TYR A 25 -20.59 12.66 4.83
CA TYR A 25 -19.14 12.77 4.89
C TYR A 25 -18.67 13.62 6.06
N ARG A 26 -17.38 13.47 6.42
CA ARG A 26 -16.70 14.28 7.43
C ARG A 26 -15.52 15.02 6.80
N LYS A 27 -15.15 16.15 7.42
CA LYS A 27 -13.96 16.96 7.15
C LYS A 27 -13.35 17.40 8.48
N GLY A 28 -12.05 17.72 8.49
CA GLY A 28 -11.36 18.18 9.69
C GLY A 28 -11.21 17.10 10.76
N SER A 29 -10.84 17.51 11.96
CA SER A 29 -10.54 16.60 13.08
C SER A 29 -11.73 16.46 14.00
N GLU A 30 -12.03 15.22 14.36
CA GLU A 30 -12.93 14.86 15.43
C GLU A 30 -12.31 15.21 16.79
N PRO A 31 -13.13 15.57 17.83
CA PRO A 31 -12.62 15.82 19.17
C PRO A 31 -12.27 14.50 19.86
N GLN A 32 -11.32 14.53 20.80
CA GLN A 32 -10.93 13.37 21.59
C GLN A 32 -12.10 12.69 22.29
N SER A 33 -13.09 13.46 22.74
CA SER A 33 -14.27 12.95 23.43
C SER A 33 -15.16 12.04 22.58
N GLU A 34 -15.05 12.08 21.25
CA GLU A 34 -15.93 11.28 20.36
C GLU A 34 -15.43 9.85 20.17
N PHE A 35 -14.11 9.64 20.00
CA PHE A 35 -13.51 8.33 19.73
C PHE A 35 -12.43 7.91 20.72
N GLY A 36 -12.06 8.75 21.69
CA GLY A 36 -11.01 8.45 22.65
C GLY A 36 -9.59 8.43 22.07
N GLU A 37 -9.40 9.00 20.90
CA GLU A 37 -8.14 8.97 20.17
C GLU A 37 -7.03 9.76 20.88
N LEU A 38 -5.82 9.18 20.95
CA LEU A 38 -4.71 9.72 21.73
C LEU A 38 -4.26 11.11 21.25
N HIS A 39 -4.18 11.29 19.92
CA HIS A 39 -3.67 12.51 19.29
C HIS A 39 -4.78 13.44 18.80
N ALA A 40 -6.06 13.13 19.11
CA ALA A 40 -7.17 13.98 18.71
C ALA A 40 -7.18 15.29 19.51
N PRO A 41 -7.60 16.41 18.91
CA PRO A 41 -7.75 17.67 19.62
C PRO A 41 -8.88 17.60 20.65
N GLN A 42 -8.80 18.46 21.69
CA GLN A 42 -9.87 18.56 22.70
C GLN A 42 -11.19 19.08 22.12
N GLN A 43 -11.13 19.93 21.11
CA GLN A 43 -12.28 20.47 20.39
C GLN A 43 -12.15 20.15 18.90
N PRO A 44 -13.25 19.91 18.18
CA PRO A 44 -13.21 19.70 16.76
C PRO A 44 -12.64 20.93 16.05
N ASN A 45 -11.92 20.69 14.95
CA ASN A 45 -11.37 21.77 14.14
C ASN A 45 -11.41 21.40 12.64
N ASN A 46 -11.04 22.36 11.77
CA ASN A 46 -11.01 22.17 10.32
C ASN A 46 -9.63 21.77 9.80
N TYR A 47 -8.68 21.39 10.68
CA TYR A 47 -7.34 21.00 10.27
C TYR A 47 -7.38 19.74 9.40
N ARG A 48 -6.56 19.75 8.37
CA ARG A 48 -6.39 18.64 7.42
C ARG A 48 -4.99 18.71 6.82
N MET A 49 -4.54 17.61 6.25
CA MET A 49 -3.29 17.60 5.50
C MET A 49 -3.47 18.39 4.20
N GLY A 50 -2.51 19.24 3.93
CA GLY A 50 -2.56 20.11 2.78
C GLY A 50 -2.23 19.42 1.46
N ASN A 51 -2.39 20.19 0.40
CA ASN A 51 -1.90 19.87 -0.92
C ASN A 51 -0.39 20.15 -0.99
N SER A 52 0.36 19.34 -1.71
CA SER A 52 1.79 19.56 -1.89
C SER A 52 2.22 19.52 -3.34
N ILE A 53 3.28 20.29 -3.63
CA ILE A 53 3.95 20.28 -4.92
C ILE A 53 5.43 19.92 -4.71
N LEU A 54 6.03 19.32 -5.71
CA LEU A 54 7.44 18.98 -5.68
C LEU A 54 8.22 19.84 -6.65
N LEU A 55 9.49 20.06 -6.37
CA LEU A 55 10.45 20.63 -7.29
C LEU A 55 11.66 19.69 -7.41
N LYS A 56 12.37 19.77 -8.53
CA LYS A 56 13.58 19.01 -8.78
C LYS A 56 14.64 19.91 -9.38
N ALA A 57 15.86 19.79 -8.90
CA ALA A 57 17.03 20.42 -9.50
C ALA A 57 18.07 19.38 -9.89
N LYS A 58 18.97 19.78 -10.80
CA LYS A 58 19.99 18.91 -11.37
C LYS A 58 21.36 19.55 -11.24
N ASP A 59 22.35 18.79 -10.86
CA ASP A 59 23.77 19.20 -10.91
C ASP A 59 24.22 19.28 -12.38
N MET A 60 24.66 20.48 -12.78
CA MET A 60 25.14 20.78 -14.13
C MET A 60 26.66 20.62 -14.26
N GLY A 61 27.40 20.29 -13.17
CA GLY A 61 28.84 20.20 -13.13
C GLY A 61 29.59 21.53 -13.25
N HIS A 62 28.88 22.66 -13.28
CA HIS A 62 29.43 24.00 -13.33
C HIS A 62 28.48 25.01 -12.69
N PRO A 63 28.96 26.18 -12.23
CA PRO A 63 28.11 27.19 -11.63
C PRO A 63 27.02 27.70 -12.58
N VAL A 64 25.77 27.72 -12.08
CA VAL A 64 24.59 28.20 -12.80
C VAL A 64 23.93 29.30 -11.98
N LYS A 65 23.57 30.43 -12.61
CA LYS A 65 22.82 31.51 -11.97
C LYS A 65 21.33 31.22 -12.02
N PHE A 66 20.64 31.63 -10.97
CA PHE A 66 19.18 31.63 -10.93
C PHE A 66 18.67 33.04 -10.62
N THR A 67 17.69 33.46 -11.38
CA THR A 67 16.94 34.70 -11.12
C THR A 67 15.49 34.34 -10.85
N PRO A 68 14.99 34.57 -9.63
CA PRO A 68 13.63 34.19 -9.28
C PRO A 68 12.61 35.03 -10.10
N PRO A 69 11.49 34.43 -10.50
CA PRO A 69 10.39 35.18 -11.08
C PRO A 69 9.78 36.14 -10.05
N SER A 70 9.13 37.20 -10.52
CA SER A 70 8.56 38.25 -9.66
C SER A 70 7.48 37.75 -8.68
N PHE A 71 6.83 36.64 -9.00
CA PHE A 71 5.81 36.00 -8.14
C PHE A 71 6.39 35.10 -7.05
N ALA A 72 7.70 34.79 -7.07
CA ALA A 72 8.31 33.93 -6.07
C ALA A 72 8.19 34.54 -4.65
N LYS A 73 7.73 33.72 -3.69
CA LYS A 73 7.61 34.13 -2.29
C LYS A 73 8.99 34.18 -1.64
N LYS A 74 9.33 35.25 -0.96
CA LYS A 74 10.59 35.36 -0.20
C LYS A 74 10.45 34.62 1.13
N LEU A 75 11.43 33.78 1.45
CA LEU A 75 11.52 33.03 2.68
C LEU A 75 12.87 33.31 3.36
N THR A 76 12.86 33.38 4.69
CA THR A 76 14.07 33.53 5.51
C THR A 76 14.56 32.17 6.00
N GLU A 77 15.84 32.08 6.40
CA GLU A 77 16.41 30.90 7.02
C GLU A 77 15.65 30.52 8.30
N GLU A 78 15.24 31.48 9.14
CA GLU A 78 14.43 31.26 10.33
C GLU A 78 13.11 30.57 10.01
N GLN A 79 12.42 30.95 8.93
CA GLN A 79 11.19 30.34 8.47
C GLN A 79 11.40 28.89 7.99
N LEU A 80 12.57 28.58 7.45
CA LEU A 80 12.91 27.24 6.96
C LEU A 80 13.69 26.40 7.97
N ALA A 81 13.97 26.90 9.19
CA ALA A 81 14.78 26.21 10.20
C ALA A 81 14.24 24.82 10.58
N LYS A 82 12.92 24.58 10.50
CA LYS A 82 12.29 23.29 10.75
C LYS A 82 12.07 22.46 9.49
N ARG A 83 12.58 22.90 8.34
CA ARG A 83 12.42 22.27 7.03
C ARG A 83 13.81 21.90 6.49
N ILE A 84 14.01 20.64 6.18
CA ILE A 84 15.25 20.21 5.52
C ILE A 84 15.18 20.65 4.06
N HIS A 85 16.10 21.52 3.67
CA HIS A 85 16.17 22.12 2.34
C HIS A 85 17.59 22.02 1.74
N CYS A 86 18.29 20.92 2.04
CA CYS A 86 19.60 20.60 1.47
C CYS A 86 19.50 20.18 0.01
N VAL A 87 20.56 20.38 -0.75
CA VAL A 87 20.66 20.00 -2.16
C VAL A 87 21.06 18.53 -2.30
N GLN A 88 21.93 18.03 -1.41
CA GLN A 88 22.39 16.65 -1.39
C GLN A 88 21.97 15.99 -0.08
N MET A 89 21.51 14.75 -0.17
CA MET A 89 21.45 13.92 1.04
C MET A 89 22.89 13.63 1.47
N ARG A 90 23.22 14.00 2.70
CA ARG A 90 24.44 13.51 3.34
C ARG A 90 24.25 12.01 3.57
N ASP A 91 25.16 11.20 3.02
CA ASP A 91 25.20 9.74 3.14
C ASP A 91 25.37 9.23 4.59
N THR A 92 25.38 10.13 5.58
CA THR A 92 25.89 9.86 6.91
C THR A 92 24.91 10.15 8.04
N ILE A 93 23.61 10.13 7.81
CA ILE A 93 22.72 10.00 8.96
C ILE A 93 22.36 8.52 9.10
N ASN A 94 23.29 7.76 9.68
CA ASN A 94 23.02 6.44 10.22
C ASN A 94 22.08 6.60 11.40
N CYS A 95 20.92 5.94 11.39
CA CYS A 95 19.97 5.98 12.50
C CYS A 95 20.60 5.49 13.80
N ASP A 96 21.60 4.61 13.69
CA ASP A 96 22.28 3.97 14.82
C ASP A 96 23.28 4.90 15.54
N ASP A 97 23.69 6.01 14.90
CA ASP A 97 24.64 6.98 15.45
C ASP A 97 23.95 8.20 16.07
N SER A 98 22.62 8.25 16.08
CA SER A 98 21.89 9.35 16.71
C SER A 98 21.95 9.26 18.23
N PRO A 99 22.30 10.35 18.93
CA PRO A 99 22.25 10.39 20.38
C PRO A 99 20.82 10.25 20.95
N ASN A 100 19.81 10.38 20.10
CA ASN A 100 18.40 10.16 20.45
C ASN A 100 17.69 9.40 19.31
N PRO A 101 17.66 8.04 19.35
CA PRO A 101 17.04 7.22 18.30
C PRO A 101 15.55 7.51 18.09
N GLU A 102 14.81 7.89 19.10
CA GLU A 102 13.38 8.22 18.99
C GLU A 102 13.14 9.56 18.30
N GLU A 103 13.93 10.58 18.64
CA GLU A 103 13.89 11.87 17.95
C GLU A 103 14.35 11.71 16.50
N TYR A 104 15.32 10.85 16.25
CA TYR A 104 15.79 10.53 14.91
C TYR A 104 14.71 9.83 14.09
N LYS A 105 13.99 8.84 14.63
CA LYS A 105 12.85 8.21 13.94
C LYS A 105 11.80 9.26 13.53
N ARG A 106 11.49 10.20 14.41
CA ARG A 106 10.58 11.31 14.12
C ARG A 106 11.13 12.26 13.06
N THR A 107 12.43 12.54 13.07
CA THR A 107 13.08 13.44 12.10
C THR A 107 13.56 12.72 10.84
N SER A 108 13.67 11.40 10.82
CA SER A 108 14.17 10.65 9.64
C SER A 108 13.27 10.79 8.42
N MET A 109 11.97 10.98 8.59
CA MET A 109 11.06 11.33 7.49
C MET A 109 11.33 12.72 6.92
N THR A 110 11.85 13.64 7.72
CA THR A 110 12.27 14.97 7.27
C THR A 110 13.66 14.93 6.61
N SER A 111 14.52 13.97 7.00
CA SER A 111 15.87 13.82 6.44
C SER A 111 15.91 13.30 5.00
N SER A 112 14.81 12.77 4.48
CA SER A 112 14.72 12.29 3.09
C SER A 112 14.40 13.39 2.08
N ALA A 113 14.21 14.62 2.53
CA ALA A 113 13.87 15.73 1.65
C ALA A 113 15.15 16.43 1.17
N CYS A 114 15.61 16.09 -0.02
CA CYS A 114 16.62 16.86 -0.75
C CYS A 114 16.07 17.20 -2.14
N VAL A 115 16.81 18.00 -2.89
CA VAL A 115 16.34 18.48 -4.19
C VAL A 115 16.09 17.38 -5.22
N ASP A 116 16.73 16.23 -5.07
CA ASP A 116 16.51 15.05 -5.92
C ASP A 116 15.21 14.30 -5.58
N TYR A 117 14.67 14.49 -4.37
CA TYR A 117 13.41 13.89 -3.92
C TYR A 117 12.20 14.81 -4.12
N GLY A 118 12.45 16.11 -4.27
CA GLY A 118 11.48 17.13 -3.99
C GLY A 118 11.22 17.28 -2.49
N TYR A 119 10.77 18.45 -2.11
CA TYR A 119 10.46 18.75 -0.71
C TYR A 119 8.99 18.46 -0.45
N TRP A 120 8.67 17.23 -0.02
CA TRP A 120 7.30 16.79 0.27
C TRP A 120 6.58 17.66 1.30
N TRP A 121 7.33 18.34 2.16
CA TRP A 121 6.84 19.28 3.16
C TRP A 121 6.44 20.66 2.57
N LEU A 122 6.65 20.89 1.29
CA LEU A 122 6.09 22.03 0.57
C LEU A 122 4.61 21.78 0.37
N GLU A 123 3.86 22.13 1.39
CA GLU A 123 2.45 21.80 1.58
C GLU A 123 1.68 23.03 2.06
N LEU A 124 0.53 23.28 1.48
CA LEU A 124 -0.38 24.35 1.87
C LEU A 124 -1.80 23.80 2.01
N CYS A 125 -2.39 24.05 3.13
CA CYS A 125 -3.81 23.90 3.42
C CYS A 125 -4.08 24.62 4.74
N GLY A 126 -4.56 25.81 4.68
CA GLY A 126 -4.90 26.58 5.87
C GLY A 126 -6.16 26.07 6.56
N ASP A 127 -6.30 26.44 7.82
CA ASP A 127 -7.57 26.37 8.52
C ASP A 127 -8.57 27.31 7.85
N GLY A 128 -9.72 26.78 7.45
CA GLY A 128 -10.75 27.53 6.74
C GLY A 128 -10.67 27.51 5.22
N GLU A 129 -9.56 27.10 4.62
CA GLU A 129 -9.47 26.88 3.18
C GLU A 129 -10.17 25.58 2.78
N ASP A 130 -10.90 25.61 1.68
CA ASP A 130 -11.44 24.39 1.06
C ASP A 130 -10.52 23.94 -0.07
N ILE A 131 -9.74 22.88 0.19
CA ILE A 131 -8.74 22.36 -0.76
C ILE A 131 -9.32 21.87 -2.09
N ILE A 132 -10.64 21.73 -2.19
CA ILE A 132 -11.32 21.32 -3.42
C ILE A 132 -11.72 22.55 -4.22
N THR A 133 -12.40 23.51 -3.59
CA THR A 133 -12.88 24.73 -4.27
C THR A 133 -11.77 25.74 -4.50
N GLU A 134 -10.76 25.78 -3.62
CA GLU A 134 -9.61 26.70 -3.70
C GLU A 134 -8.36 26.03 -4.30
N TYR A 135 -8.52 24.86 -4.90
CA TYR A 135 -7.41 24.06 -5.44
C TYR A 135 -6.48 24.85 -6.37
N GLU A 136 -7.02 25.69 -7.25
CA GLU A 136 -6.25 26.49 -8.20
C GLU A 136 -5.44 27.59 -7.49
N ALA A 137 -6.04 28.27 -6.50
CA ALA A 137 -5.36 29.29 -5.70
C ALA A 137 -4.23 28.67 -4.87
N ILE A 138 -4.50 27.54 -4.22
CA ILE A 138 -3.49 26.77 -3.47
C ILE A 138 -2.36 26.32 -4.39
N ARG A 139 -2.66 25.88 -5.61
CA ARG A 139 -1.64 25.53 -6.62
C ARG A 139 -0.74 26.70 -6.96
N ASP A 140 -1.31 27.86 -7.23
CA ASP A 140 -0.55 29.04 -7.62
C ASP A 140 0.36 29.52 -6.49
N ASP A 141 -0.12 29.50 -5.25
CA ASP A 141 0.70 29.77 -4.07
C ASP A 141 1.80 28.72 -3.86
N LEU A 142 1.50 27.44 -4.01
CA LEU A 142 2.52 26.37 -3.93
C LEU A 142 3.63 26.55 -4.97
N ILE A 143 3.29 26.93 -6.19
CA ILE A 143 4.26 27.25 -7.24
C ILE A 143 5.11 28.43 -6.81
N ALA A 144 4.49 29.50 -6.29
CA ALA A 144 5.20 30.68 -5.84
C ALA A 144 6.17 30.37 -4.68
N TYR A 145 5.76 29.52 -3.73
CA TYR A 145 6.64 29.04 -2.67
C TYR A 145 7.74 28.10 -3.19
N ALA A 146 7.47 27.24 -4.17
CA ALA A 146 8.49 26.37 -4.76
C ALA A 146 9.64 27.19 -5.37
N TYR A 147 9.31 28.23 -6.15
CA TYR A 147 10.31 29.12 -6.68
C TYR A 147 11.02 29.94 -5.60
N GLY A 148 10.31 30.32 -4.53
CA GLY A 148 10.88 31.05 -3.41
C GLY A 148 11.85 30.20 -2.58
N ILE A 149 11.52 28.94 -2.34
CA ILE A 149 12.40 27.98 -1.67
C ILE A 149 13.65 27.73 -2.52
N TRP A 150 13.48 27.56 -3.82
CA TRP A 150 14.63 27.43 -4.72
C TRP A 150 15.51 28.68 -4.75
N ASP A 151 14.92 29.88 -4.75
CA ASP A 151 15.65 31.15 -4.60
C ASP A 151 16.44 31.19 -3.30
N HIS A 152 15.82 30.82 -2.19
CA HIS A 152 16.48 30.75 -0.89
C HIS A 152 17.68 29.78 -0.91
N ILE A 153 17.49 28.55 -1.41
CA ILE A 153 18.55 27.53 -1.50
C ILE A 153 19.72 28.02 -2.37
N LYS A 154 19.40 28.67 -3.49
CA LYS A 154 20.37 29.05 -4.53
C LYS A 154 21.13 30.33 -4.21
N ASN A 155 20.45 31.31 -3.64
CA ASN A 155 20.94 32.69 -3.54
C ASN A 155 21.18 33.17 -2.10
N ASN A 156 20.59 32.52 -1.08
CA ASN A 156 20.85 32.89 0.33
C ASN A 156 22.20 32.33 0.79
N LYS A 157 23.02 33.24 1.30
CA LYS A 157 24.38 32.91 1.82
C LYS A 157 24.48 32.89 3.34
N GLU A 158 23.39 33.24 4.04
CA GLU A 158 23.35 33.38 5.50
C GLU A 158 22.66 32.18 6.18
N GLY A 159 22.67 31.01 5.55
CA GLY A 159 22.00 29.83 6.07
C GLY A 159 22.80 29.13 7.15
N ILE A 160 22.10 28.53 8.14
CA ILE A 160 22.67 27.56 9.09
C ILE A 160 22.93 26.20 8.41
N HIS A 161 22.35 25.98 7.24
CA HIS A 161 22.57 24.81 6.40
C HIS A 161 23.44 25.19 5.20
N GLU A 162 24.46 24.38 4.93
CA GLU A 162 25.28 24.53 3.72
C GLU A 162 24.44 24.06 2.53
N HIS A 163 24.06 24.98 1.66
CA HIS A 163 23.18 24.65 0.54
C HIS A 163 23.90 23.96 -0.63
N HIS A 164 25.18 24.25 -0.84
CA HIS A 164 26.01 23.68 -1.93
C HIS A 164 25.32 23.62 -3.30
N ALA A 165 24.58 24.70 -3.62
CA ALA A 165 23.69 24.74 -4.78
C ALA A 165 24.31 25.43 -6.01
N GLU A 166 25.59 25.81 -5.98
CA GLU A 166 26.20 26.62 -7.03
C GLU A 166 26.06 26.01 -8.42
N ASN A 167 26.24 24.69 -8.50
CA ASN A 167 26.18 23.97 -9.77
C ASN A 167 24.79 23.47 -10.16
N TYR A 168 23.78 23.68 -9.30
CA TYR A 168 22.45 23.14 -9.55
C TYR A 168 21.58 24.11 -10.33
N ALA A 169 20.84 23.57 -11.31
CA ALA A 169 19.77 24.26 -12.02
C ALA A 169 18.41 23.68 -11.67
N LEU A 170 17.39 24.51 -11.54
CA LEU A 170 16.01 24.04 -11.40
C LEU A 170 15.60 23.33 -12.70
N GLU A 171 15.28 22.04 -12.60
CA GLU A 171 14.91 21.20 -13.75
C GLU A 171 13.39 21.15 -13.92
N TRP A 172 12.67 21.10 -12.81
CA TRP A 172 11.22 20.91 -12.85
C TRP A 172 10.54 21.43 -11.57
N VAL A 173 9.35 21.97 -11.75
CA VAL A 173 8.40 22.29 -10.69
C VAL A 173 7.07 21.64 -11.06
N GLY A 174 6.43 20.95 -10.12
CA GLY A 174 5.14 20.31 -10.35
C GLY A 174 4.06 21.32 -10.74
N ALA A 175 3.20 20.95 -11.66
CA ALA A 175 2.09 21.79 -12.13
C ALA A 175 0.76 21.47 -11.42
N LEU A 176 0.62 20.26 -10.88
CA LEU A 176 -0.60 19.80 -10.20
C LEU A 176 -0.26 19.36 -8.78
N PRO A 177 -0.87 19.97 -7.75
CA PRO A 177 -0.68 19.55 -6.37
C PRO A 177 -1.21 18.15 -6.09
N GLY A 178 -0.45 17.39 -5.32
CA GLY A 178 -0.91 16.13 -4.74
C GLY A 178 -1.83 16.39 -3.55
N VAL A 179 -3.06 15.88 -3.61
CA VAL A 179 -4.05 16.00 -2.54
C VAL A 179 -3.91 14.82 -1.58
N ARG A 180 -3.75 15.09 -0.28
CA ARG A 180 -3.60 14.06 0.75
C ARG A 180 -4.88 13.76 1.51
N GLU A 181 -5.68 14.77 1.78
CA GLU A 181 -6.90 14.68 2.58
C GLU A 181 -7.99 15.56 1.97
N SER A 182 -9.25 15.12 2.07
CA SER A 182 -10.41 15.95 1.73
C SER A 182 -11.65 15.46 2.48
N ARG A 183 -12.68 14.97 1.80
CA ARG A 183 -13.83 14.34 2.41
C ARG A 183 -13.52 12.90 2.77
N ARG A 184 -13.98 12.46 3.92
CA ARG A 184 -14.07 11.06 4.33
C ARG A 184 -15.54 10.71 4.35
N LEU A 185 -15.95 9.80 3.46
CA LEU A 185 -17.34 9.35 3.38
C LEU A 185 -17.68 8.50 4.61
N VAL A 186 -18.91 8.57 5.08
CA VAL A 186 -19.32 7.85 6.29
C VAL A 186 -19.92 6.50 5.91
N GLY A 187 -19.35 5.43 6.47
CA GLY A 187 -19.84 4.06 6.41
C GLY A 187 -20.57 3.67 7.71
N ASP A 188 -20.84 2.38 7.87
CA ASP A 188 -21.41 1.85 9.12
C ASP A 188 -20.39 1.75 10.25
N TYR A 189 -19.10 1.85 9.92
CA TYR A 189 -18.00 1.93 10.88
C TYR A 189 -17.01 3.02 10.48
N LEU A 190 -16.59 3.85 11.45
CA LEU A 190 -15.48 4.78 11.28
C LEU A 190 -14.24 4.17 11.94
N LEU A 191 -13.26 3.82 11.14
CA LEU A 191 -11.98 3.33 11.64
C LEU A 191 -11.24 4.47 12.33
N SER A 192 -10.83 4.26 13.57
CA SER A 192 -10.17 5.27 14.41
C SER A 192 -8.69 4.97 14.63
N GLU A 193 -7.95 5.97 15.13
CA GLU A 193 -6.58 5.77 15.62
C GLU A 193 -6.51 4.70 16.73
N THR A 194 -7.52 4.65 17.60
CA THR A 194 -7.58 3.64 18.67
C THR A 194 -7.58 2.24 18.10
N ASP A 195 -8.37 1.96 17.07
CA ASP A 195 -8.36 0.66 16.37
C ASP A 195 -6.99 0.32 15.78
N ILE A 196 -6.28 1.33 15.27
CA ILE A 196 -4.92 1.19 14.68
C ILE A 196 -3.90 0.83 15.76
N LEU A 197 -3.87 1.60 16.86
CA LEU A 197 -2.90 1.41 17.93
C LEU A 197 -3.15 0.12 18.74
N GLU A 198 -4.38 -0.35 18.79
CA GLU A 198 -4.77 -1.64 19.38
C GLU A 198 -4.53 -2.83 18.45
N HIS A 199 -4.06 -2.61 17.23
CA HIS A 199 -3.85 -3.68 16.21
C HIS A 199 -5.11 -4.51 15.98
N LYS A 200 -6.25 -3.86 15.94
CA LYS A 200 -7.54 -4.53 15.95
C LYS A 200 -7.75 -5.41 14.73
N ILE A 201 -8.14 -6.65 14.98
CA ILE A 201 -8.54 -7.62 13.96
C ILE A 201 -10.07 -7.69 13.96
N PHE A 202 -10.69 -7.18 12.91
CA PHE A 202 -12.14 -7.22 12.75
C PHE A 202 -12.58 -8.54 12.14
N GLU A 203 -13.73 -9.07 12.56
CA GLU A 203 -14.31 -10.27 11.97
C GLU A 203 -14.66 -10.10 10.49
N ASP A 204 -15.05 -8.88 10.10
CA ASP A 204 -15.37 -8.47 8.74
C ASP A 204 -14.19 -7.75 8.04
N ALA A 205 -12.95 -8.05 8.43
CA ALA A 205 -11.77 -7.48 7.79
C ALA A 205 -11.69 -7.81 6.29
N VAL A 206 -11.40 -6.81 5.47
CA VAL A 206 -11.22 -6.96 4.01
C VAL A 206 -9.95 -6.28 3.50
N CYS A 207 -9.27 -5.55 4.37
CA CYS A 207 -8.03 -4.85 4.09
C CYS A 207 -7.20 -4.74 5.36
N TYR A 208 -5.95 -4.31 5.24
CA TYR A 208 -5.08 -4.01 6.38
C TYR A 208 -4.16 -2.84 6.09
N GLY A 209 -3.62 -2.24 7.16
CA GLY A 209 -2.62 -1.19 7.11
C GLY A 209 -1.49 -1.45 8.10
N GLY A 210 -0.40 -0.70 7.95
CA GLY A 210 0.78 -0.78 8.82
C GLY A 210 1.64 0.50 8.75
N TRP A 211 1.12 1.58 8.16
CA TRP A 211 1.77 2.88 8.15
C TRP A 211 1.55 3.60 9.48
N CYS A 212 2.54 4.38 9.92
CA CYS A 212 2.41 5.21 11.13
C CYS A 212 1.19 6.15 11.06
N VAL A 213 0.72 6.61 12.20
CA VAL A 213 -0.23 7.73 12.27
C VAL A 213 0.55 9.01 11.97
N ASP A 214 0.50 9.44 10.70
CA ASP A 214 1.31 10.51 10.13
C ASP A 214 0.53 11.82 10.13
N LEU A 215 0.82 12.67 11.13
CA LEU A 215 0.15 13.94 11.34
C LEU A 215 0.99 15.09 10.78
N HIS A 216 0.43 15.81 9.83
CA HIS A 216 1.09 16.98 9.23
C HIS A 216 0.74 18.27 10.00
N ALA A 217 1.64 19.26 9.92
CA ALA A 217 1.41 20.57 10.51
C ALA A 217 0.11 21.18 9.96
N PRO A 218 -0.77 21.77 10.81
CA PRO A 218 -2.11 22.20 10.45
C PRO A 218 -2.19 23.19 9.28
N HIS A 219 -1.22 24.10 9.16
CA HIS A 219 -1.11 25.08 8.05
C HIS A 219 0.05 24.75 7.11
N GLY A 220 0.56 23.50 7.16
CA GLY A 220 1.63 23.02 6.29
C GLY A 220 2.94 23.83 6.45
N LEU A 221 3.42 24.39 5.33
CA LEU A 221 4.63 25.21 5.31
C LEU A 221 4.55 26.44 6.22
N LEU A 222 3.36 27.03 6.38
CA LEU A 222 3.19 28.28 7.13
C LEU A 222 3.32 28.11 8.65
N ASP A 223 3.28 26.89 9.16
CA ASP A 223 3.60 26.57 10.56
C ASP A 223 5.13 26.49 10.74
N PHE A 224 5.82 27.59 10.54
CA PHE A 224 7.29 27.64 10.54
C PHE A 224 7.93 27.12 11.83
N ASN A 225 7.23 27.18 12.95
CA ASN A 225 7.72 26.74 14.25
C ASN A 225 7.46 25.26 14.56
N LEU A 226 6.68 24.56 13.71
CA LEU A 226 6.38 23.15 13.84
C LEU A 226 7.20 22.30 12.88
N LEU A 227 7.45 21.05 13.25
CA LEU A 227 7.93 20.05 12.30
C LEU A 227 6.87 19.81 11.20
N PRO A 228 7.27 19.55 9.97
CA PRO A 228 6.31 19.36 8.87
C PRO A 228 5.42 18.14 9.04
N SER A 229 5.88 17.14 9.77
CA SER A 229 5.16 15.91 10.08
C SER A 229 5.55 15.37 11.45
N ASP A 230 4.61 14.77 12.15
CA ASP A 230 4.79 14.02 13.37
C ASP A 230 4.28 12.59 13.14
N CYS A 231 5.22 11.67 12.87
CA CYS A 231 4.92 10.27 12.63
C CYS A 231 4.90 9.48 13.93
N ASN A 232 3.72 9.06 14.35
CA ASN A 232 3.53 8.22 15.52
C ASN A 232 3.61 6.74 15.06
N PHE A 233 4.81 6.16 15.26
CA PHE A 233 5.09 4.77 14.89
C PHE A 233 4.51 3.81 15.92
N TYR A 234 4.11 2.65 15.44
CA TYR A 234 3.70 1.48 16.23
C TYR A 234 4.22 0.22 15.53
N ASP A 235 4.36 -0.86 16.25
CA ASP A 235 4.79 -2.14 15.69
C ASP A 235 3.57 -2.94 15.21
N GLY A 236 3.70 -3.64 14.06
CA GLY A 236 2.68 -4.53 13.55
C GLY A 236 1.71 -3.91 12.55
N VAL A 237 0.54 -4.52 12.43
CA VAL A 237 -0.50 -4.19 11.46
C VAL A 237 -1.88 -4.22 12.10
N TYR A 238 -2.83 -3.51 11.51
CA TYR A 238 -4.25 -3.51 11.88
C TYR A 238 -5.10 -3.88 10.66
N THR A 239 -6.34 -4.32 10.86
CA THR A 239 -7.26 -4.59 9.77
C THR A 239 -8.26 -3.46 9.58
N ILE A 240 -8.85 -3.38 8.39
CA ILE A 240 -9.91 -2.43 8.03
C ILE A 240 -11.17 -3.24 7.72
N PRO A 241 -12.29 -2.96 8.44
CA PRO A 241 -13.51 -3.74 8.30
C PRO A 241 -14.27 -3.40 7.01
N TYR A 242 -15.00 -4.34 6.47
CA TYR A 242 -15.88 -4.18 5.32
C TYR A 242 -16.84 -2.99 5.47
N ARG A 243 -17.35 -2.78 6.69
CA ARG A 243 -18.26 -1.69 7.05
C ARG A 243 -17.69 -0.28 6.87
N SER A 244 -16.38 -0.14 6.64
CA SER A 244 -15.72 1.13 6.32
C SER A 244 -15.65 1.41 4.81
N TYR A 245 -16.12 0.49 3.96
CA TYR A 245 -15.98 0.58 2.51
C TYR A 245 -17.29 0.83 1.74
N TYR A 246 -18.42 0.99 2.41
CA TYR A 246 -19.68 1.36 1.76
C TYR A 246 -20.38 2.50 2.48
N SER A 247 -21.17 3.28 1.73
CA SER A 247 -21.86 4.45 2.25
C SER A 247 -22.98 4.07 3.22
N LYS A 248 -23.08 4.81 4.33
CA LYS A 248 -24.13 4.64 5.33
C LYS A 248 -25.54 4.92 4.78
N ASN A 249 -25.68 5.92 3.91
CA ASN A 249 -26.98 6.41 3.46
C ASN A 249 -27.24 6.27 1.95
N ILE A 250 -26.20 5.98 1.12
CA ILE A 250 -26.37 5.70 -0.30
C ILE A 250 -26.23 4.19 -0.52
N LYS A 251 -27.33 3.52 -0.84
CA LYS A 251 -27.44 2.06 -0.81
C LYS A 251 -26.45 1.34 -1.71
N ASN A 252 -26.22 1.83 -2.92
CA ASN A 252 -25.43 1.18 -3.96
C ASN A 252 -24.06 1.85 -4.18
N LEU A 253 -23.51 2.49 -3.15
CA LEU A 253 -22.24 3.20 -3.22
C LEU A 253 -21.18 2.55 -2.33
N TYR A 254 -20.09 2.06 -2.96
CA TYR A 254 -18.84 1.75 -2.31
C TYR A 254 -17.89 2.95 -2.30
N MET A 255 -16.90 2.90 -1.42
CA MET A 255 -15.82 3.85 -1.28
C MET A 255 -14.49 3.09 -1.39
N ALA A 256 -13.54 3.62 -2.16
CA ALA A 256 -12.22 3.02 -2.31
C ALA A 256 -11.14 4.10 -2.43
N GLY A 257 -10.08 3.96 -1.68
CA GLY A 257 -9.01 4.96 -1.63
C GLY A 257 -8.94 5.65 -0.27
N ARG A 258 -8.53 6.91 -0.24
CA ARG A 258 -8.38 7.67 1.01
C ARG A 258 -9.69 8.25 1.56
N ASP A 259 -10.77 8.18 0.84
CA ASP A 259 -12.09 8.69 1.18
C ASP A 259 -13.01 7.68 1.89
N ILE A 260 -12.46 6.53 2.31
CA ILE A 260 -13.17 5.53 3.09
C ILE A 260 -13.57 6.06 4.48
N SER A 261 -14.42 5.32 5.17
CA SER A 261 -14.98 5.71 6.46
C SER A 261 -13.97 5.58 7.60
N THR A 262 -13.33 6.71 7.91
CA THR A 262 -12.35 6.82 9.00
C THR A 262 -12.50 8.14 9.74
N THR A 263 -11.96 8.20 10.98
CA THR A 263 -11.65 9.49 11.60
C THR A 263 -10.50 10.16 10.86
N ARG A 264 -10.19 11.43 11.17
CA ARG A 264 -9.02 12.10 10.61
C ARG A 264 -7.73 11.37 10.99
N LEU A 265 -7.61 10.91 12.22
CA LEU A 265 -6.42 10.19 12.70
C LEU A 265 -6.35 8.79 12.09
N GLY A 266 -7.46 8.12 11.89
CA GLY A 266 -7.53 6.88 11.12
C GLY A 266 -7.05 7.07 9.67
N LEU A 267 -7.48 8.16 9.01
CA LEU A 267 -7.02 8.51 7.67
C LEU A 267 -5.49 8.69 7.63
N ALA A 268 -4.87 9.24 8.66
CA ALA A 268 -3.44 9.50 8.71
C ALA A 268 -2.58 8.25 8.43
N SER A 269 -3.10 7.06 8.73
CA SER A 269 -2.48 5.76 8.40
C SER A 269 -3.05 5.12 7.12
N THR A 270 -4.37 5.16 6.92
CA THR A 270 -5.04 4.39 5.84
C THR A 270 -4.88 4.97 4.44
N ARG A 271 -4.54 6.27 4.31
CA ARG A 271 -4.44 7.00 3.04
C ARG A 271 -3.29 6.56 2.13
N ILE A 272 -2.41 5.67 2.59
CA ILE A 272 -1.24 5.23 1.84
C ILE A 272 -1.65 4.39 0.63
N ILE A 273 -0.98 4.60 -0.51
CA ILE A 273 -1.31 3.99 -1.81
C ILE A 273 -1.46 2.46 -1.69
N GLY A 274 -0.55 1.78 -0.98
CA GLY A 274 -0.64 0.32 -0.79
C GLY A 274 -1.92 -0.11 -0.10
N CYS A 275 -2.29 0.56 1.00
CA CYS A 275 -3.54 0.31 1.72
C CYS A 275 -4.77 0.58 0.84
N CYS A 276 -4.77 1.73 0.13
CA CYS A 276 -5.84 2.08 -0.81
C CYS A 276 -6.00 1.06 -1.94
N ALA A 277 -4.90 0.50 -2.46
CA ALA A 277 -4.92 -0.50 -3.53
C ALA A 277 -5.55 -1.81 -3.07
N ILE A 278 -5.14 -2.33 -1.88
CA ILE A 278 -5.70 -3.54 -1.28
C ILE A 278 -7.21 -3.37 -1.02
N GLY A 279 -7.60 -2.22 -0.44
CA GLY A 279 -9.01 -1.90 -0.21
C GLY A 279 -9.82 -1.80 -1.51
N GLY A 280 -9.22 -1.23 -2.57
CA GLY A 280 -9.84 -1.16 -3.90
C GLY A 280 -10.08 -2.54 -4.53
N GLU A 281 -9.13 -3.47 -4.38
CA GLU A 281 -9.29 -4.86 -4.80
C GLU A 281 -10.43 -5.54 -4.05
N ALA A 282 -10.47 -5.41 -2.72
CA ALA A 282 -11.54 -5.95 -1.89
C ALA A 282 -12.92 -5.42 -2.31
N VAL A 283 -13.04 -4.12 -2.58
CA VAL A 283 -14.27 -3.48 -3.07
C VAL A 283 -14.66 -4.02 -4.45
N GLY A 284 -13.69 -4.24 -5.36
CA GLY A 284 -13.96 -4.82 -6.67
C GLY A 284 -14.55 -6.23 -6.58
N ILE A 285 -13.99 -7.08 -5.71
CA ILE A 285 -14.51 -8.45 -5.44
C ILE A 285 -15.89 -8.36 -4.79
N ALA A 286 -16.09 -7.45 -3.82
CA ALA A 286 -17.37 -7.25 -3.16
C ALA A 286 -18.47 -6.79 -4.13
N ALA A 287 -18.16 -5.88 -5.06
CA ALA A 287 -19.09 -5.45 -6.10
C ALA A 287 -19.50 -6.60 -7.04
N ALA A 288 -18.56 -7.49 -7.37
CA ALA A 288 -18.87 -8.71 -8.14
C ALA A 288 -19.80 -9.65 -7.36
N LEU A 289 -19.61 -9.79 -6.04
CA LEU A 289 -20.50 -10.56 -5.19
C LEU A 289 -21.89 -9.91 -5.05
N CYS A 290 -21.97 -8.59 -4.96
CA CYS A 290 -23.26 -7.87 -4.99
C CYS A 290 -24.05 -8.20 -6.25
N ASN A 291 -23.38 -8.20 -7.41
CA ASN A 291 -24.00 -8.60 -8.67
C ASN A 291 -24.44 -10.08 -8.66
N LYS A 292 -23.61 -10.98 -8.11
CA LYS A 292 -23.92 -12.41 -7.97
C LYS A 292 -25.15 -12.66 -7.12
N TYR A 293 -25.30 -11.95 -6.01
CA TYR A 293 -26.40 -12.11 -5.05
C TYR A 293 -27.56 -11.16 -5.27
N ALA A 294 -27.46 -10.26 -6.28
CA ALA A 294 -28.46 -9.21 -6.56
C ALA A 294 -28.79 -8.39 -5.31
N CYS A 295 -27.76 -7.96 -4.55
CA CYS A 295 -27.90 -7.24 -3.30
C CYS A 295 -27.11 -5.92 -3.28
N ASP A 296 -27.47 -5.02 -2.38
CA ASP A 296 -26.72 -3.80 -2.12
C ASP A 296 -25.46 -4.07 -1.27
N PRO A 297 -24.46 -3.17 -1.25
CA PRO A 297 -23.25 -3.30 -0.44
C PRO A 297 -23.46 -3.72 1.01
N ARG A 298 -24.38 -3.07 1.74
CA ARG A 298 -24.68 -3.43 3.14
C ARG A 298 -25.28 -4.83 3.28
N GLU A 299 -26.10 -5.24 2.32
CA GLU A 299 -26.76 -6.53 2.30
C GLU A 299 -25.79 -7.68 2.00
N LEU A 300 -24.57 -7.38 1.52
CA LEU A 300 -23.52 -8.37 1.33
C LEU A 300 -22.88 -8.85 2.66
N ALA A 301 -23.13 -8.18 3.79
CA ALA A 301 -22.52 -8.53 5.08
C ALA A 301 -22.62 -10.04 5.46
N PRO A 302 -23.73 -10.77 5.21
CA PRO A 302 -23.77 -12.22 5.46
C PRO A 302 -22.79 -13.05 4.63
N HIS A 303 -22.30 -12.49 3.54
CA HIS A 303 -21.35 -13.14 2.60
C HIS A 303 -19.90 -12.68 2.79
N VAL A 304 -19.59 -11.94 3.87
CA VAL A 304 -18.25 -11.39 4.09
C VAL A 304 -17.16 -12.47 4.20
N LYS A 305 -17.51 -13.66 4.72
CA LYS A 305 -16.56 -14.80 4.75
C LYS A 305 -16.20 -15.27 3.33
N GLU A 306 -17.14 -15.31 2.42
CA GLU A 306 -16.85 -15.63 1.02
C GLU A 306 -15.98 -14.56 0.38
N LEU A 307 -16.25 -13.27 0.65
CA LEU A 307 -15.40 -12.16 0.21
C LEU A 307 -13.96 -12.32 0.71
N GLN A 308 -13.77 -12.64 1.99
CA GLN A 308 -12.44 -12.88 2.58
C GLN A 308 -11.72 -14.05 1.89
N GLN A 309 -12.41 -15.16 1.64
CA GLN A 309 -11.83 -16.32 0.95
C GLN A 309 -11.47 -16.01 -0.51
N LEU A 310 -12.23 -15.16 -1.20
CA LEU A 310 -11.91 -14.71 -2.54
C LEU A 310 -10.68 -13.78 -2.54
N ILE A 311 -10.58 -12.84 -1.57
CA ILE A 311 -9.38 -12.01 -1.41
C ILE A 311 -8.13 -12.89 -1.21
N LEU A 312 -8.22 -13.88 -0.31
CA LEU A 312 -7.11 -14.82 -0.07
C LEU A 312 -6.82 -15.73 -1.28
N LYS A 313 -7.82 -16.00 -2.12
CA LYS A 313 -7.66 -16.77 -3.36
C LYS A 313 -6.85 -16.01 -4.40
N GLU A 314 -7.01 -14.70 -4.47
CA GLU A 314 -6.24 -13.81 -5.36
C GLU A 314 -4.89 -13.36 -4.77
N ASP A 315 -4.34 -14.14 -3.81
CA ASP A 315 -3.10 -13.88 -3.08
C ASP A 315 -3.12 -12.61 -2.20
N GLY A 316 -4.29 -12.06 -1.92
CA GLY A 316 -4.48 -11.04 -0.91
C GLY A 316 -4.08 -11.56 0.48
N PHE A 317 -3.75 -10.66 1.39
CA PHE A 317 -3.42 -11.00 2.77
C PHE A 317 -4.38 -10.28 3.72
N LEU A 318 -4.90 -11.06 4.66
CA LEU A 318 -5.69 -10.56 5.77
C LEU A 318 -5.08 -11.07 7.07
N PRO A 319 -4.50 -10.19 7.92
CA PRO A 319 -3.96 -10.58 9.21
C PRO A 319 -4.98 -11.33 10.06
N GLY A 320 -4.57 -12.50 10.57
CA GLY A 320 -5.45 -13.36 11.38
C GLY A 320 -6.36 -14.30 10.56
N PHE A 321 -6.36 -14.23 9.24
CA PHE A 321 -7.17 -15.08 8.36
C PHE A 321 -6.29 -16.02 7.53
N LYS A 322 -6.86 -17.17 7.19
CA LYS A 322 -6.23 -18.17 6.32
C LYS A 322 -7.22 -18.75 5.32
N ASN A 323 -6.71 -19.43 4.30
CA ASN A 323 -7.53 -20.15 3.34
C ASN A 323 -8.32 -21.29 4.03
N GLU A 324 -9.62 -21.18 3.99
CA GLU A 324 -10.59 -22.16 4.46
C GLU A 324 -11.65 -22.46 3.38
N ASP A 325 -11.32 -22.19 2.11
CA ASP A 325 -12.22 -22.44 0.98
C ASP A 325 -12.43 -23.95 0.82
N GLU A 326 -13.62 -24.42 1.17
CA GLU A 326 -13.99 -25.85 1.10
C GLU A 326 -13.88 -26.44 -0.32
N LYS A 327 -13.85 -25.60 -1.35
CA LYS A 327 -13.66 -25.98 -2.75
C LYS A 327 -12.20 -26.24 -3.09
N ASP A 328 -11.27 -25.77 -2.24
CA ASP A 328 -9.85 -26.05 -2.41
C ASP A 328 -9.53 -27.50 -1.99
N LEU A 329 -9.34 -28.35 -2.98
CA LEU A 329 -9.03 -29.76 -2.78
C LEU A 329 -7.68 -29.99 -2.06
N ALA A 330 -6.77 -29.02 -2.12
CA ALA A 330 -5.46 -29.10 -1.47
C ALA A 330 -5.56 -29.26 0.05
N LEU A 331 -6.59 -28.65 0.66
CA LEU A 331 -6.83 -28.72 2.11
C LEU A 331 -7.14 -30.16 2.62
N LYS A 332 -7.53 -31.05 1.71
CA LYS A 332 -7.93 -32.44 2.02
C LYS A 332 -6.97 -33.48 1.45
N ALA A 333 -5.87 -33.03 0.85
CA ALA A 333 -4.89 -33.91 0.21
C ALA A 333 -3.83 -34.43 1.20
N LYS A 334 -3.30 -35.59 0.94
CA LYS A 334 -2.04 -36.04 1.54
C LYS A 334 -0.89 -35.47 0.72
N ILE A 335 -0.03 -34.70 1.37
CA ILE A 335 1.07 -34.00 0.73
C ILE A 335 2.40 -34.57 1.18
N THR A 336 3.30 -34.86 0.25
CA THR A 336 4.67 -35.33 0.49
C THR A 336 5.60 -34.70 -0.53
N ALA A 337 6.91 -34.74 -0.32
CA ALA A 337 7.89 -34.31 -1.30
C ALA A 337 9.13 -35.20 -1.29
N SER A 338 9.90 -35.14 -2.36
CA SER A 338 11.18 -35.86 -2.47
C SER A 338 12.26 -35.26 -1.54
N SER A 339 12.19 -33.95 -1.27
CA SER A 339 13.12 -33.24 -0.40
C SER A 339 12.52 -31.90 0.06
N TRP A 340 13.03 -31.36 1.18
CA TRP A 340 12.71 -30.02 1.70
C TRP A 340 13.80 -29.54 2.66
N GLU A 341 13.88 -28.22 2.82
CA GLU A 341 14.74 -27.57 3.80
C GLU A 341 14.02 -27.43 5.16
N GLN A 342 14.78 -27.37 6.25
CA GLN A 342 14.23 -27.22 7.59
C GLN A 342 13.28 -26.01 7.71
N GLY A 343 12.08 -26.25 8.23
CA GLY A 343 11.03 -25.23 8.35
C GLY A 343 10.20 -25.02 7.10
N GLY A 344 10.55 -25.67 5.98
CA GLY A 344 9.84 -25.61 4.70
C GLY A 344 9.22 -26.95 4.29
N GLU A 345 8.57 -27.63 5.23
CA GLU A 345 7.91 -28.93 5.03
C GLU A 345 6.80 -28.83 3.95
N PRO A 346 6.61 -29.88 3.12
CA PRO A 346 5.72 -29.83 1.97
C PRO A 346 4.25 -29.57 2.32
N GLU A 347 3.77 -30.01 3.47
CA GLU A 347 2.39 -29.84 3.92
C GLU A 347 2.03 -28.36 4.12
N LYS A 348 3.02 -27.50 4.32
CA LYS A 348 2.83 -26.06 4.53
C LYS A 348 2.27 -25.33 3.31
N VAL A 349 2.35 -25.91 2.10
CA VAL A 349 1.72 -25.33 0.92
C VAL A 349 0.19 -25.27 0.98
N ALA A 350 -0.40 -26.05 1.90
CA ALA A 350 -1.84 -26.10 2.13
C ALA A 350 -2.25 -25.69 3.56
N ASN A 351 -1.37 -25.02 4.33
CA ASN A 351 -1.70 -24.54 5.67
C ASN A 351 -2.60 -23.30 5.70
N GLY A 352 -2.92 -22.75 4.53
CA GLY A 352 -3.80 -21.60 4.34
C GLY A 352 -3.12 -20.24 4.33
N ILE A 353 -1.79 -20.17 4.51
CA ILE A 353 -1.02 -18.93 4.55
C ILE A 353 -0.04 -18.89 3.38
N SER A 354 -0.13 -17.90 2.53
CA SER A 354 0.65 -17.79 1.28
C SER A 354 1.93 -16.96 1.39
N ARG A 355 2.45 -16.72 2.60
CA ARG A 355 3.66 -15.90 2.81
C ARG A 355 4.41 -16.25 4.08
N LYS A 356 5.69 -15.88 4.13
CA LYS A 356 6.47 -15.92 5.37
C LYS A 356 5.88 -14.94 6.39
N LEU A 357 5.72 -15.37 7.65
CA LEU A 357 5.28 -14.52 8.77
C LEU A 357 6.29 -14.67 9.91
N GLY A 358 7.01 -13.60 10.22
CA GLY A 358 8.13 -13.67 11.17
C GLY A 358 9.14 -14.75 10.73
N GLU A 359 9.44 -15.69 11.61
CA GLU A 359 10.34 -16.83 11.31
C GLU A 359 9.63 -18.01 10.65
N GLU A 360 8.29 -18.03 10.63
CA GLU A 360 7.51 -19.12 10.05
C GLU A 360 7.50 -19.05 8.53
N GLN A 361 8.05 -20.09 7.88
CA GLN A 361 8.22 -20.13 6.43
C GLN A 361 6.89 -20.16 5.66
N ASN A 362 5.88 -20.89 6.14
CA ASN A 362 4.60 -21.06 5.42
C ASN A 362 4.80 -21.34 3.93
N GLY A 363 5.19 -22.58 3.62
CA GLY A 363 5.44 -23.01 2.25
C GLY A 363 6.48 -24.13 2.18
N TRP A 364 6.58 -24.76 1.03
CA TRP A 364 7.59 -25.77 0.72
C TRP A 364 8.85 -25.09 0.20
N VAL A 365 9.97 -25.31 0.88
CA VAL A 365 11.29 -24.79 0.51
C VAL A 365 12.15 -25.96 0.05
N THR A 366 12.67 -25.89 -1.16
CA THR A 366 13.41 -27.00 -1.78
C THR A 366 14.44 -26.49 -2.79
N LYS A 367 15.11 -27.42 -3.49
CA LYS A 367 15.94 -27.12 -4.66
C LYS A 367 15.16 -27.34 -5.96
N PRO A 368 15.47 -26.64 -7.04
CA PRO A 368 14.93 -26.95 -8.35
C PRO A 368 15.17 -28.43 -8.74
N GLY A 369 14.18 -29.05 -9.38
CA GLY A 369 14.19 -30.45 -9.78
C GLY A 369 13.53 -31.41 -8.78
N GLU A 370 13.28 -30.98 -7.55
CA GLU A 370 12.58 -31.78 -6.56
C GLU A 370 11.06 -31.81 -6.81
N CYS A 371 10.39 -32.85 -6.30
CA CYS A 371 8.99 -33.13 -6.62
C CYS A 371 8.10 -33.09 -5.37
N LEU A 372 7.09 -32.23 -5.38
CA LEU A 372 5.98 -32.26 -4.44
C LEU A 372 4.85 -33.13 -5.00
N ILE A 373 4.30 -34.03 -4.16
CA ILE A 373 3.24 -34.95 -4.53
C ILE A 373 2.02 -34.68 -3.64
N MET A 374 0.88 -34.48 -4.27
CA MET A 374 -0.42 -34.31 -3.62
C MET A 374 -1.36 -35.42 -4.06
N LYS A 375 -1.95 -36.16 -3.10
CA LYS A 375 -2.81 -37.32 -3.35
C LYS A 375 -4.15 -37.22 -2.64
N TRP A 376 -5.16 -37.81 -3.29
CA TRP A 376 -6.49 -38.04 -2.75
C TRP A 376 -6.85 -39.51 -2.83
N ASP A 377 -7.72 -39.97 -1.93
CA ASP A 377 -8.23 -41.33 -1.94
C ASP A 377 -9.19 -41.60 -3.11
N GLU A 378 -9.73 -40.56 -3.71
CA GLU A 378 -10.68 -40.63 -4.82
C GLU A 378 -10.20 -39.77 -6.00
N THR A 379 -10.54 -40.22 -7.20
CA THR A 379 -10.32 -39.40 -8.43
C THR A 379 -11.14 -38.12 -8.38
N LYS A 380 -10.50 -37.02 -8.73
CA LYS A 380 -11.11 -35.66 -8.86
C LYS A 380 -10.98 -35.18 -10.30
N GLU A 381 -11.97 -34.44 -10.79
CA GLU A 381 -11.92 -33.76 -12.10
C GLU A 381 -11.23 -32.41 -11.93
N ILE A 382 -9.91 -32.38 -12.11
CA ILE A 382 -9.08 -31.19 -11.84
C ILE A 382 -9.25 -30.19 -12.97
N ARG A 383 -9.68 -28.97 -12.63
CA ARG A 383 -9.91 -27.87 -13.56
C ARG A 383 -8.83 -26.80 -13.52
N GLU A 384 -8.41 -26.41 -12.32
CA GLU A 384 -7.47 -25.30 -12.08
C GLU A 384 -6.50 -25.67 -10.97
N ILE A 385 -5.23 -25.33 -11.18
CA ILE A 385 -4.17 -25.40 -10.17
C ILE A 385 -3.61 -23.98 -10.02
N ARG A 386 -3.57 -23.48 -8.78
CA ARG A 386 -3.01 -22.17 -8.45
C ARG A 386 -1.74 -22.35 -7.63
N LEU A 387 -0.68 -21.71 -8.08
CA LEU A 387 0.66 -21.76 -7.49
C LEU A 387 1.02 -20.35 -7.01
N THR A 388 1.34 -20.19 -5.73
CA THR A 388 1.88 -18.93 -5.20
C THR A 388 3.35 -19.13 -4.85
N PHE A 389 4.23 -18.36 -5.46
CA PHE A 389 5.67 -18.47 -5.30
C PHE A 389 6.22 -17.40 -4.35
N GLU A 390 7.46 -17.57 -3.89
CA GLU A 390 8.20 -16.52 -3.18
C GLU A 390 8.59 -15.40 -4.12
N SER A 391 8.36 -14.16 -3.70
CA SER A 391 8.79 -12.96 -4.42
C SER A 391 9.61 -12.00 -3.57
N ASN A 392 9.91 -12.42 -2.33
CA ASN A 392 10.72 -11.68 -1.35
C ASN A 392 10.19 -10.26 -1.04
N PHE A 393 9.15 -10.17 -0.25
CA PHE A 393 8.56 -8.90 0.19
C PHE A 393 9.46 -8.04 1.10
N ALA A 394 10.66 -8.52 1.48
CA ALA A 394 11.61 -7.73 2.24
C ALA A 394 12.21 -6.57 1.42
N TYR A 395 12.20 -6.67 0.09
CA TYR A 395 12.65 -5.58 -0.77
C TYR A 395 11.58 -4.49 -0.90
N PRO A 396 11.92 -3.24 -0.58
CA PRO A 396 10.97 -2.15 -0.70
C PRO A 396 10.66 -1.85 -2.18
N ILE A 397 9.37 -1.65 -2.47
CA ILE A 397 8.90 -1.08 -3.74
C ILE A 397 8.32 0.29 -3.41
N ARG A 398 8.92 1.37 -3.93
CA ARG A 398 8.52 2.74 -3.65
C ARG A 398 8.38 3.54 -4.94
N VAL A 399 7.28 4.24 -5.07
CA VAL A 399 7.17 5.31 -6.07
C VAL A 399 7.97 6.50 -5.55
N THR A 400 9.11 6.78 -6.17
CA THR A 400 10.03 7.84 -5.72
C THR A 400 10.78 8.43 -6.89
N MET A 401 11.06 9.73 -6.83
CA MET A 401 11.95 10.41 -7.78
C MET A 401 13.42 10.35 -7.35
N ALA A 402 13.69 9.88 -6.13
CA ALA A 402 15.02 9.85 -5.54
C ALA A 402 15.93 8.80 -6.18
N PRO A 403 17.04 9.19 -6.86
CA PRO A 403 17.94 8.23 -7.50
C PRO A 403 18.51 7.19 -6.55
N LEU A 404 18.91 7.59 -5.33
CA LEU A 404 19.41 6.69 -4.32
C LEU A 404 18.37 5.63 -3.91
N ARG A 405 17.12 6.05 -3.71
CA ARG A 405 16.03 5.12 -3.37
C ARG A 405 15.64 4.22 -4.55
N GLN A 406 15.69 4.74 -5.77
CA GLN A 406 15.51 3.95 -6.99
C GLN A 406 16.59 2.89 -7.11
N ALA A 407 17.85 3.24 -6.85
CA ALA A 407 18.99 2.32 -6.89
C ALA A 407 18.92 1.21 -5.82
N GLN A 408 18.26 1.46 -4.70
CA GLN A 408 18.04 0.48 -3.62
C GLN A 408 16.88 -0.51 -3.91
N GLN A 409 16.07 -0.22 -4.92
CA GLN A 409 14.98 -1.10 -5.30
C GLN A 409 15.48 -2.19 -6.24
N ARG A 410 14.86 -3.35 -6.13
CA ARG A 410 15.10 -4.43 -7.08
C ARG A 410 14.40 -4.09 -8.40
N ASN A 411 15.19 -4.09 -9.48
CA ASN A 411 14.70 -3.89 -10.83
C ASN A 411 14.60 -5.26 -11.53
N GLY A 412 13.46 -5.57 -12.11
CA GLY A 412 13.23 -6.82 -12.82
C GLY A 412 12.55 -7.90 -11.97
N VAL A 413 12.59 -9.12 -12.49
CA VAL A 413 11.97 -10.28 -11.83
C VAL A 413 12.79 -10.68 -10.60
N PRO A 414 12.14 -10.91 -9.42
CA PRO A 414 12.85 -11.40 -8.24
C PRO A 414 13.56 -12.73 -8.50
N GLU A 415 14.80 -12.85 -8.04
CA GLU A 415 15.60 -14.07 -8.22
C GLU A 415 14.97 -15.29 -7.56
N GLU A 416 14.26 -15.07 -6.43
CA GLU A 416 13.57 -16.10 -5.67
C GLU A 416 12.33 -16.65 -6.37
N LEU A 417 11.82 -15.93 -7.35
CA LEU A 417 10.62 -16.35 -8.07
C LEU A 417 10.93 -17.59 -8.91
N VAL A 418 10.11 -18.64 -8.74
CA VAL A 418 10.22 -19.84 -9.57
C VAL A 418 9.90 -19.48 -11.02
N LYS A 419 10.80 -19.86 -11.93
CA LYS A 419 10.75 -19.51 -13.35
C LYS A 419 10.01 -20.55 -14.18
N ASP A 420 10.40 -21.80 -14.02
CA ASP A 420 9.82 -22.91 -14.77
C ASP A 420 9.25 -23.96 -13.81
N VAL A 421 8.04 -24.41 -14.09
CA VAL A 421 7.37 -25.47 -13.31
C VAL A 421 6.73 -26.45 -14.24
N LYS A 422 6.93 -27.73 -13.95
CA LYS A 422 6.21 -28.83 -14.56
C LYS A 422 5.15 -29.37 -13.60
N ILE A 423 3.94 -29.57 -14.09
CA ILE A 423 2.83 -30.18 -13.37
C ILE A 423 2.43 -31.45 -14.09
N GLU A 424 2.34 -32.54 -13.36
CA GLU A 424 1.89 -33.83 -13.89
C GLU A 424 0.68 -34.33 -13.12
N LEU A 425 -0.30 -34.88 -13.81
CA LEU A 425 -1.51 -35.46 -13.24
C LEU A 425 -1.51 -36.94 -13.49
N TYR A 426 -1.89 -37.70 -12.46
CA TYR A 426 -1.95 -39.15 -12.50
C TYR A 426 -3.29 -39.67 -11.97
N ARG A 427 -3.73 -40.79 -12.53
CA ARG A 427 -4.85 -41.59 -12.03
C ARG A 427 -4.44 -43.04 -11.94
N GLU A 428 -4.58 -43.64 -10.77
CA GLU A 428 -4.18 -45.05 -10.51
C GLU A 428 -2.74 -45.33 -11.01
N GLY A 429 -1.82 -44.41 -10.75
CA GLY A 429 -0.40 -44.46 -11.15
C GLY A 429 -0.11 -44.26 -12.64
N LYS A 430 -1.13 -43.99 -13.49
CA LYS A 430 -0.95 -43.69 -14.91
C LYS A 430 -1.08 -42.18 -15.13
N LYS A 431 -0.17 -41.59 -15.91
CA LYS A 431 -0.21 -40.20 -16.27
C LYS A 431 -1.43 -39.89 -17.13
N THR A 432 -2.26 -38.93 -16.72
CA THR A 432 -3.48 -38.51 -17.40
C THR A 432 -3.36 -37.13 -18.02
N GLY A 433 -2.41 -36.29 -17.56
CA GLY A 433 -2.20 -34.96 -18.09
C GLY A 433 -0.88 -34.34 -17.64
N GLU A 434 -0.53 -33.25 -18.27
CA GLU A 434 0.58 -32.38 -17.85
C GLU A 434 0.33 -30.94 -18.23
N ALA A 435 0.93 -30.02 -17.48
CA ALA A 435 0.94 -28.59 -17.77
C ALA A 435 2.30 -28.01 -17.41
N PHE A 436 2.61 -26.85 -17.98
CA PHE A 436 3.86 -26.16 -17.76
C PHE A 436 3.61 -24.67 -17.50
N VAL A 437 4.36 -24.13 -16.56
CA VAL A 437 4.60 -22.70 -16.42
C VAL A 437 6.01 -22.45 -16.92
N LYS A 438 6.20 -21.54 -17.85
CA LYS A 438 7.51 -21.23 -18.45
C LYS A 438 7.78 -19.73 -18.40
N ASP A 439 9.05 -19.36 -18.17
CA ASP A 439 9.51 -17.97 -18.08
C ASP A 439 8.64 -17.10 -17.16
N ASN A 440 8.27 -17.65 -16.02
CA ASN A 440 7.35 -17.01 -15.08
C ASN A 440 7.98 -15.76 -14.45
N TYR A 441 7.19 -14.69 -14.41
CA TYR A 441 7.49 -13.42 -13.75
C TYR A 441 6.41 -13.00 -12.75
N GLN A 442 5.46 -13.88 -12.45
CA GLN A 442 4.31 -13.62 -11.56
C GLN A 442 4.42 -14.44 -10.28
N ARG A 443 4.04 -13.84 -9.16
CA ARG A 443 3.97 -14.51 -7.88
C ARG A 443 2.84 -15.55 -7.84
N LEU A 444 1.64 -15.17 -8.30
CA LEU A 444 0.48 -16.06 -8.41
C LEU A 444 0.31 -16.52 -9.86
N CYS A 445 0.36 -17.83 -10.06
CA CYS A 445 0.10 -18.46 -11.34
C CYS A 445 -1.17 -19.32 -11.28
N SER A 446 -2.14 -19.03 -12.12
CA SER A 446 -3.33 -19.85 -12.31
C SER A 446 -3.17 -20.68 -13.58
N VAL A 447 -3.23 -21.99 -13.47
CA VAL A 447 -3.02 -22.94 -14.55
C VAL A 447 -4.31 -23.72 -14.81
N GLY A 448 -4.95 -23.42 -15.94
CA GLY A 448 -6.13 -24.16 -16.39
C GLY A 448 -5.74 -25.57 -16.87
N ILE A 449 -6.36 -26.59 -16.31
CA ILE A 449 -6.07 -28.02 -16.64
C ILE A 449 -7.11 -28.61 -17.59
N GLY A 450 -8.36 -28.15 -17.53
CA GLY A 450 -9.38 -28.58 -18.49
C GLY A 450 -10.14 -29.85 -18.10
N ASP A 451 -10.47 -30.00 -16.83
CA ASP A 451 -11.27 -31.12 -16.29
C ASP A 451 -10.60 -32.51 -16.51
N VAL A 452 -9.36 -32.65 -16.06
CA VAL A 452 -8.57 -33.89 -16.16
C VAL A 452 -8.79 -34.74 -14.93
N PRO A 453 -9.19 -36.03 -15.07
CA PRO A 453 -9.36 -36.93 -13.95
C PRO A 453 -8.00 -37.36 -13.34
N ALA A 454 -7.82 -37.08 -12.05
CA ALA A 454 -6.60 -37.40 -11.31
C ALA A 454 -6.88 -37.71 -9.85
N ASP A 455 -6.07 -38.61 -9.26
CA ASP A 455 -5.97 -38.90 -7.82
C ASP A 455 -4.61 -38.45 -7.25
N GLU A 456 -3.68 -38.02 -8.13
CA GLU A 456 -2.36 -37.53 -7.75
C GLU A 456 -1.94 -36.38 -8.68
N ILE A 457 -1.37 -35.34 -8.07
CA ILE A 457 -0.69 -34.24 -8.78
C ILE A 457 0.75 -34.19 -8.33
N ARG A 458 1.67 -33.99 -9.26
CA ARG A 458 3.07 -33.72 -9.01
C ARG A 458 3.42 -32.32 -9.49
N VAL A 459 4.08 -31.56 -8.62
CA VAL A 459 4.58 -30.19 -8.94
C VAL A 459 6.09 -30.20 -8.81
N ILE A 460 6.78 -29.85 -9.90
CA ILE A 460 8.24 -29.89 -10.01
C ILE A 460 8.70 -28.49 -10.42
N PRO A 461 9.21 -27.64 -9.50
CA PRO A 461 9.93 -26.43 -9.84
C PRO A 461 11.21 -26.80 -10.59
N GLU A 462 11.32 -26.48 -11.88
CA GLU A 462 12.47 -26.86 -12.70
C GLU A 462 13.61 -25.82 -12.60
N SER A 463 13.28 -24.55 -12.41
CA SER A 463 14.25 -23.45 -12.28
C SER A 463 13.67 -22.25 -11.51
N THR A 464 14.56 -21.36 -11.05
CA THR A 464 14.26 -20.04 -10.50
C THR A 464 14.81 -18.93 -11.41
N ASN A 465 14.53 -17.67 -11.08
CA ASN A 465 15.12 -16.53 -11.80
C ASN A 465 16.53 -16.17 -11.31
N GLY A 466 17.16 -17.02 -10.46
CA GLY A 466 18.54 -16.85 -10.01
C GLY A 466 18.82 -17.42 -8.62
N ALA A 467 17.82 -17.64 -7.78
CA ALA A 467 18.01 -18.21 -6.44
C ALA A 467 18.33 -19.72 -6.49
N GLU A 468 19.10 -20.19 -5.52
CA GLU A 468 19.44 -21.60 -5.37
C GLU A 468 18.25 -22.45 -4.85
N GLN A 469 17.32 -21.82 -4.14
CA GLN A 469 16.13 -22.46 -3.58
C GLN A 469 14.88 -22.08 -4.36
N ALA A 470 14.02 -23.05 -4.59
CA ALA A 470 12.66 -22.86 -5.06
C ALA A 470 11.70 -22.87 -3.87
N VAL A 471 10.80 -21.87 -3.80
CA VAL A 471 9.83 -21.77 -2.70
C VAL A 471 8.43 -21.66 -3.25
N LEU A 472 7.61 -22.67 -2.93
CA LEU A 472 6.17 -22.67 -3.21
C LEU A 472 5.42 -22.32 -1.91
N ARG A 473 4.85 -21.12 -1.87
CA ARG A 473 4.15 -20.59 -0.69
C ARG A 473 2.75 -21.19 -0.51
N ALA A 474 2.04 -21.38 -1.60
CA ALA A 474 0.74 -22.04 -1.57
C ALA A 474 0.48 -22.83 -2.84
N LEU A 475 -0.24 -23.92 -2.69
CA LEU A 475 -0.78 -24.74 -3.78
C LEU A 475 -2.27 -24.93 -3.53
N ARG A 476 -3.10 -24.46 -4.45
CA ARG A 476 -4.54 -24.64 -4.41
C ARG A 476 -5.00 -25.42 -5.63
N VAL A 477 -5.98 -26.30 -5.44
CA VAL A 477 -6.50 -27.18 -6.50
C VAL A 477 -8.02 -27.12 -6.53
N TYR A 478 -8.58 -26.85 -7.69
CA TYR A 478 -10.02 -26.72 -7.88
C TYR A 478 -10.53 -27.72 -8.91
N ALA A 479 -11.65 -28.35 -8.58
CA ALA A 479 -12.44 -29.15 -9.49
C ALA A 479 -13.48 -28.28 -10.24
N LYS A 480 -14.24 -28.95 -11.13
CA LYS A 480 -15.36 -28.37 -11.86
C LYS A 480 -16.45 -27.84 -10.91
#